data_b43f188ae818c2072718e3aad5bcaa6a
#
_entry.id   b43f188ae818c2072718e3aad5bcaa6a
#
_cell.length_a   1.000
_cell.length_b   1.000
_cell.length_c   1.000
_cell.angle_alpha   90.00
_cell.angle_beta   90.00
_cell.angle_gamma   90.00
#
_symmetry.space_group_name_H-M   'P 1'
#
loop_
_entity.id
_entity.type
_entity.pdbx_description
1 polymer ?
#
loop_
_entity_poly.entity_id
_entity_poly.type
_entity_poly.pdbx_seq_one_letter_code
_entity_poly.pdbx_strand_id
1 'polypeptide(L)'
;MYNSEKLVYKGEKFDSRKELDFYKRFIEPLESDNFKVFLHPHYDILDSYMLGGLKGRKMVYTPDVVIKNSKGDVIHVFDVKNSIQPNKKGKEYTPSVYMSEGAKDRIRLFQSRYGLPVEIVVPMRKIVRMTVYGTTKSIGLHEFEKIDYDIRDLWKQVGNQC
;
A
#
# COMPACT_ATOMS: atom_id res chain seq x y z
N MET A 1 7.24 26.75 -7.70
CA MET A 1 6.94 25.49 -8.42
C MET A 1 8.01 24.47 -8.07
N TYR A 2 7.71 23.52 -7.22
CA TYR A 2 8.61 22.39 -7.03
C TYR A 2 8.44 21.45 -8.22
N ASN A 3 9.39 21.51 -9.16
CA ASN A 3 9.59 20.44 -10.12
C ASN A 3 10.08 19.23 -9.34
N SER A 4 9.19 18.32 -9.01
CA SER A 4 9.62 16.97 -8.60
C SER A 4 10.21 16.33 -9.86
N GLU A 5 11.53 16.32 -9.96
CA GLU A 5 12.21 15.49 -10.94
C GLU A 5 11.70 14.07 -10.78
N LYS A 6 10.96 13.59 -11.78
CA LYS A 6 10.49 12.20 -11.78
C LYS A 6 11.72 11.31 -11.83
N LEU A 7 11.90 10.53 -10.79
CA LEU A 7 13.00 9.59 -10.71
C LEU A 7 12.76 8.43 -11.67
N VAL A 8 13.70 8.16 -12.54
CA VAL A 8 13.64 7.05 -13.49
C VAL A 8 14.70 6.02 -13.10
N TYR A 9 14.28 4.76 -12.98
CA TYR A 9 15.16 3.62 -12.72
C TYR A 9 14.73 2.43 -13.56
N LYS A 10 15.66 1.89 -14.35
CA LYS A 10 15.39 0.78 -15.30
C LYS A 10 14.18 1.02 -16.21
N GLY A 11 13.99 2.28 -16.65
CA GLY A 11 12.88 2.66 -17.52
C GLY A 11 11.54 2.94 -16.80
N GLU A 12 11.46 2.66 -15.51
CA GLU A 12 10.27 2.90 -14.69
C GLU A 12 10.35 4.24 -13.98
N LYS A 13 9.19 4.88 -13.81
CA LYS A 13 9.08 6.18 -13.14
C LYS A 13 8.60 6.01 -11.71
N PHE A 14 9.24 6.73 -10.80
CA PHE A 14 8.90 6.76 -9.38
C PHE A 14 8.54 8.18 -8.94
N ASP A 15 7.52 8.31 -8.12
CA ASP A 15 7.02 9.61 -7.68
C ASP A 15 7.83 10.20 -6.53
N SER A 16 8.60 9.39 -5.81
CA SER A 16 9.45 9.84 -4.72
C SER A 16 10.72 8.99 -4.55
N ARG A 17 11.71 9.58 -3.87
CA ARG A 17 12.95 8.83 -3.50
C ARG A 17 12.65 7.67 -2.56
N LYS A 18 11.70 7.82 -1.66
CA LYS A 18 11.30 6.75 -0.74
C LYS A 18 10.67 5.57 -1.48
N GLU A 19 9.85 5.84 -2.47
CA GLU A 19 9.26 4.82 -3.32
C GLU A 19 10.33 4.07 -4.11
N LEU A 20 11.28 4.78 -4.72
CA LEU A 20 12.41 4.16 -5.41
C LEU A 20 13.31 3.36 -4.47
N ASP A 21 13.60 3.87 -3.27
CA ASP A 21 14.37 3.15 -2.26
C ASP A 21 13.65 1.87 -1.80
N PHE A 22 12.35 1.95 -1.55
CA PHE A 22 11.53 0.80 -1.22
C PHE A 22 11.57 -0.26 -2.34
N TYR A 23 11.39 0.15 -3.57
CA TYR A 23 11.47 -0.76 -4.72
C TYR A 23 12.82 -1.47 -4.79
N LYS A 24 13.93 -0.73 -4.81
CA LYS A 24 15.28 -1.30 -4.96
C LYS A 24 15.65 -2.28 -3.83
N ARG A 25 15.29 -1.94 -2.61
CA ARG A 25 15.73 -2.69 -1.44
C ARG A 25 14.82 -3.86 -1.09
N PHE A 26 13.53 -3.72 -1.28
CA PHE A 26 12.55 -4.68 -0.78
C PHE A 26 11.77 -5.39 -1.88
N ILE A 27 11.57 -4.77 -3.03
CA ILE A 27 10.71 -5.30 -4.09
C ILE A 27 11.53 -5.95 -5.21
N GLU A 28 12.52 -5.28 -5.74
CA GLU A 28 13.36 -5.81 -6.83
C GLU A 28 13.96 -7.19 -6.51
N PRO A 29 14.44 -7.48 -5.28
CA PRO A 29 14.93 -8.80 -4.92
C PRO A 29 13.87 -9.92 -4.96
N LEU A 30 12.59 -9.58 -4.92
CA LEU A 30 11.49 -10.56 -5.01
C LEU A 30 11.09 -10.88 -6.46
N GLU A 31 11.48 -10.03 -7.40
CA GLU A 31 11.10 -10.19 -8.80
C GLU A 31 11.72 -11.47 -9.37
N SER A 32 10.87 -12.42 -9.74
CA SER A 32 11.26 -13.76 -10.21
C SER A 32 10.10 -14.41 -10.96
N ASP A 33 10.30 -15.63 -11.45
CA ASP A 33 9.22 -16.41 -12.09
C ASP A 33 8.04 -16.71 -11.11
N ASN A 34 8.33 -16.72 -9.81
CA ASN A 34 7.31 -17.00 -8.78
C ASN A 34 6.55 -15.73 -8.33
N PHE A 35 7.16 -14.56 -8.50
CA PHE A 35 6.57 -13.29 -8.09
C PHE A 35 6.67 -12.27 -9.21
N LYS A 36 5.53 -11.74 -9.61
CA LYS A 36 5.43 -10.66 -10.59
C LYS A 36 5.12 -9.34 -9.90
N VAL A 37 5.89 -8.32 -10.24
CA VAL A 37 5.78 -6.97 -9.70
C VAL A 37 5.11 -6.06 -10.73
N PHE A 38 4.11 -5.31 -10.27
CA PHE A 38 3.40 -4.30 -11.06
C PHE A 38 3.56 -2.95 -10.37
N LEU A 39 4.08 -1.98 -11.10
CA LEU A 39 4.26 -0.61 -10.60
C LEU A 39 3.11 0.27 -11.06
N HIS A 40 2.53 1.02 -10.14
CA HIS A 40 1.42 1.97 -10.36
C HIS A 40 0.24 1.38 -11.17
N PRO A 41 -0.24 0.17 -10.87
CA PRO A 41 -1.41 -0.36 -11.54
C PRO A 41 -2.66 0.43 -11.16
N HIS A 42 -3.61 0.54 -12.07
CA HIS A 42 -4.87 1.25 -11.86
C HIS A 42 -5.98 0.29 -11.45
N TYR A 43 -6.69 0.61 -10.37
CA TYR A 43 -7.85 -0.13 -9.90
C TYR A 43 -9.08 0.77 -9.82
N ASP A 44 -10.16 0.40 -10.48
CA ASP A 44 -11.43 1.10 -10.33
C ASP A 44 -12.01 0.86 -8.93
N ILE A 45 -12.29 1.92 -8.19
CA ILE A 45 -12.82 1.88 -6.82
C ILE A 45 -14.23 2.45 -6.70
N LEU A 46 -14.65 3.22 -7.67
CA LEU A 46 -16.02 3.69 -7.84
C LEU A 46 -16.34 3.71 -9.33
N ASP A 47 -17.41 3.02 -9.71
CA ASP A 47 -17.86 3.02 -11.10
C ASP A 47 -18.49 4.37 -11.45
N SER A 48 -18.49 4.73 -12.73
CA SER A 48 -19.26 5.88 -13.19
C SER A 48 -20.75 5.63 -12.95
N TYR A 49 -21.49 6.69 -12.67
CA TYR A 49 -22.90 6.62 -12.31
C TYR A 49 -23.70 7.71 -13.01
N MET A 50 -25.02 7.58 -13.02
CA MET A 50 -25.91 8.56 -13.62
C MET A 50 -26.64 9.39 -12.55
N LEU A 51 -26.67 10.70 -12.77
CA LEU A 51 -27.47 11.66 -12.02
C LEU A 51 -28.47 12.30 -13.00
N GLY A 52 -29.63 11.67 -13.16
CA GLY A 52 -30.55 12.07 -14.22
C GLY A 52 -29.86 12.01 -15.59
N GLY A 53 -29.75 13.12 -16.29
CA GLY A 53 -29.06 13.23 -17.59
C GLY A 53 -27.54 13.43 -17.49
N LEU A 54 -26.97 13.51 -16.29
CA LEU A 54 -25.56 13.77 -16.08
C LEU A 54 -24.82 12.50 -15.65
N LYS A 55 -23.64 12.29 -16.21
CA LYS A 55 -22.78 11.17 -15.85
C LYS A 55 -21.78 11.57 -14.75
N GLY A 56 -21.84 10.85 -13.62
CA GLY A 56 -20.84 10.93 -12.56
C GLY A 56 -19.56 10.21 -12.95
N ARG A 57 -18.42 10.72 -12.48
CA ARG A 57 -17.10 10.18 -12.82
C ARG A 57 -16.74 8.96 -11.96
N LYS A 58 -16.08 8.00 -12.57
CA LYS A 58 -15.45 6.91 -11.83
C LYS A 58 -14.29 7.42 -10.98
N MET A 59 -13.95 6.67 -9.94
CA MET A 59 -12.73 6.87 -9.17
C MET A 59 -11.77 5.69 -9.35
N VAL A 60 -10.48 6.02 -9.39
CA VAL A 60 -9.40 5.06 -9.55
C VAL A 60 -8.44 5.18 -8.36
N TYR A 61 -7.97 4.05 -7.87
CA TYR A 61 -6.85 3.97 -6.92
C TYR A 61 -5.62 3.38 -7.62
N THR A 62 -4.48 3.98 -7.37
CA THR A 62 -3.20 3.58 -7.96
C THR A 62 -2.21 3.31 -6.82
N PRO A 63 -2.12 2.06 -6.31
CA PRO A 63 -1.08 1.70 -5.36
C PRO A 63 0.30 1.82 -6.00
N ASP A 64 1.33 2.02 -5.19
CA ASP A 64 2.70 2.16 -5.71
C ASP A 64 3.23 0.84 -6.26
N VAL A 65 2.98 -0.26 -5.55
CA VAL A 65 3.45 -1.60 -5.95
C VAL A 65 2.39 -2.65 -5.66
N VAL A 66 2.17 -3.56 -6.61
CA VAL A 66 1.37 -4.78 -6.42
C VAL A 66 2.23 -5.99 -6.77
N ILE A 67 2.21 -7.00 -5.92
CA ILE A 67 2.89 -8.27 -6.15
C ILE A 67 1.87 -9.38 -6.32
N LYS A 68 2.03 -10.16 -7.39
CA LYS A 68 1.24 -11.36 -7.65
C LYS A 68 2.13 -12.61 -7.59
N ASN A 69 1.55 -13.71 -7.12
CA ASN A 69 2.22 -15.01 -7.15
C ASN A 69 2.13 -15.65 -8.55
N SER A 70 2.73 -16.82 -8.71
CA SER A 70 2.71 -17.57 -9.99
C SER A 70 1.31 -17.98 -10.46
N LYS A 71 0.33 -18.03 -9.54
CA LYS A 71 -1.07 -18.32 -9.87
C LYS A 71 -1.87 -17.09 -10.29
N GLY A 72 -1.25 -15.90 -10.22
CA GLY A 72 -1.90 -14.61 -10.51
C GLY A 72 -2.66 -14.01 -9.34
N ASP A 73 -2.59 -14.60 -8.15
CA ASP A 73 -3.21 -14.03 -6.95
C ASP A 73 -2.39 -12.84 -6.44
N VAL A 74 -3.08 -11.78 -6.07
CA VAL A 74 -2.44 -10.62 -5.41
C VAL A 74 -2.07 -11.02 -3.98
N ILE A 75 -0.79 -10.91 -3.65
CA ILE A 75 -0.25 -11.22 -2.32
C ILE A 75 0.19 -10.00 -1.54
N HIS A 76 0.50 -8.90 -2.22
CA HIS A 76 0.83 -7.62 -1.60
C HIS A 76 0.31 -6.46 -2.42
N VAL A 77 -0.20 -5.45 -1.73
CA VAL A 77 -0.56 -4.13 -2.28
C VAL A 77 0.11 -3.08 -1.39
N PHE A 78 1.12 -2.40 -1.91
CA PHE A 78 1.91 -1.43 -1.15
C PHE A 78 1.59 0.01 -1.56
N ASP A 79 1.48 0.85 -0.56
CA ASP A 79 1.41 2.30 -0.68
C ASP A 79 2.53 2.91 0.17
N VAL A 80 3.50 3.55 -0.45
CA VAL A 80 4.70 4.10 0.22
C VAL A 80 4.40 5.50 0.73
N LYS A 81 4.62 5.72 2.01
CA LYS A 81 4.44 7.01 2.68
C LYS A 81 5.74 7.53 3.27
N ASN A 82 5.75 8.82 3.60
CA ASN A 82 6.93 9.49 4.12
C ASN A 82 7.25 9.12 5.56
N SER A 83 6.23 8.89 6.38
CA SER A 83 6.41 8.55 7.79
C SER A 83 5.24 7.76 8.35
N ILE A 84 5.57 6.85 9.25
CA ILE A 84 4.62 6.22 10.17
C ILE A 84 5.16 6.50 11.58
N GLN A 85 4.39 7.22 12.38
CA GLN A 85 4.76 7.49 13.75
C GLN A 85 4.35 6.33 14.64
N PRO A 86 5.28 5.75 15.39
CA PRO A 86 4.92 4.81 16.43
C PRO A 86 4.11 5.55 17.49
N ASN A 87 3.29 4.79 18.14
CA ASN A 87 2.41 5.32 19.14
C ASN A 87 3.13 5.93 20.34
N LYS A 88 2.67 7.08 20.78
CA LYS A 88 3.14 7.70 22.02
C LYS A 88 2.32 7.16 23.20
N LYS A 89 3.00 6.49 24.14
CA LYS A 89 2.49 6.11 25.49
C LYS A 89 1.61 4.87 25.59
N GLY A 90 2.18 3.68 25.59
CA GLY A 90 1.75 2.52 26.40
C GLY A 90 0.30 2.02 26.34
N LYS A 91 -0.55 2.59 25.51
CA LYS A 91 -1.90 2.15 25.20
C LYS A 91 -1.98 1.68 23.76
N GLU A 92 -2.88 0.77 23.45
CA GLU A 92 -3.14 0.29 22.10
C GLU A 92 -3.58 1.42 21.17
N TYR A 93 -2.65 2.07 20.53
CA TYR A 93 -2.95 3.14 19.59
C TYR A 93 -2.69 2.71 18.16
N THR A 94 -3.48 3.23 17.26
CA THR A 94 -3.27 3.12 15.83
C THR A 94 -2.03 3.91 15.42
N PRO A 95 -1.06 3.31 14.72
CA PRO A 95 0.06 4.07 14.17
C PRO A 95 -0.44 5.25 13.34
N SER A 96 0.19 6.40 13.54
CA SER A 96 -0.17 7.62 12.82
C SER A 96 0.57 7.69 11.50
N VAL A 97 -0.18 7.76 10.41
CA VAL A 97 0.34 7.96 9.05
C VAL A 97 -0.21 9.26 8.50
N TYR A 98 0.67 10.11 7.99
CA TYR A 98 0.22 11.32 7.32
C TYR A 98 -0.34 10.98 5.94
N MET A 99 -1.64 11.11 5.80
CA MET A 99 -2.38 10.94 4.54
C MET A 99 -3.50 11.97 4.46
N SER A 100 -3.78 12.44 3.23
CA SER A 100 -4.97 13.25 2.99
C SER A 100 -6.25 12.42 3.21
N GLU A 101 -7.36 13.07 3.50
CA GLU A 101 -8.66 12.38 3.62
C GLU A 101 -9.02 11.65 2.31
N GLY A 102 -8.76 12.26 1.16
CA GLY A 102 -8.97 11.60 -0.13
C GLY A 102 -8.13 10.33 -0.32
N ALA A 103 -6.90 10.31 0.15
CA ALA A 103 -6.06 9.10 0.12
C ALA A 103 -6.62 8.00 1.02
N LYS A 104 -7.06 8.36 2.23
CA LYS A 104 -7.72 7.43 3.16
C LYS A 104 -8.97 6.81 2.55
N ASP A 105 -9.81 7.61 1.92
CA ASP A 105 -11.05 7.15 1.30
C ASP A 105 -10.78 6.22 0.12
N ARG A 106 -9.80 6.51 -0.72
CA ARG A 106 -9.41 5.63 -1.83
C ARG A 106 -8.91 4.28 -1.34
N ILE A 107 -8.10 4.26 -0.30
CA ILE A 107 -7.63 3.01 0.32
C ILE A 107 -8.80 2.19 0.85
N ARG A 108 -9.72 2.80 1.58
CA ARG A 108 -10.91 2.11 2.11
C ARG A 108 -11.81 1.56 1.02
N LEU A 109 -12.06 2.33 -0.03
CA LEU A 109 -12.86 1.88 -1.18
C LEU A 109 -12.18 0.72 -1.92
N PHE A 110 -10.87 0.78 -2.12
CA PHE A 110 -10.11 -0.33 -2.69
C PHE A 110 -10.24 -1.60 -1.83
N GLN A 111 -9.98 -1.49 -0.54
CA GLN A 111 -10.07 -2.61 0.40
C GLN A 111 -11.46 -3.24 0.42
N SER A 112 -12.50 -2.41 0.40
CA SER A 112 -13.90 -2.87 0.36
C SER A 112 -14.22 -3.63 -0.93
N ARG A 113 -13.78 -3.10 -2.07
CA ARG A 113 -14.11 -3.68 -3.39
C ARG A 113 -13.34 -4.96 -3.70
N TYR A 114 -12.05 -4.99 -3.38
CA TYR A 114 -11.18 -6.11 -3.75
C TYR A 114 -10.90 -7.11 -2.62
N GLY A 115 -11.31 -6.79 -1.40
CA GLY A 115 -11.08 -7.67 -0.24
C GLY A 115 -9.61 -7.84 0.12
N LEU A 116 -8.76 -6.87 -0.22
CA LEU A 116 -7.32 -6.89 -0.02
C LEU A 116 -6.90 -5.71 0.86
N PRO A 117 -6.10 -5.93 1.91
CA PRO A 117 -5.56 -4.83 2.68
C PRO A 117 -4.48 -4.08 1.87
N VAL A 118 -4.42 -2.77 2.02
CA VAL A 118 -3.32 -1.95 1.53
C VAL A 118 -2.28 -1.84 2.62
N GLU A 119 -1.08 -2.31 2.32
CA GLU A 119 0.07 -2.22 3.21
C GLU A 119 0.72 -0.85 3.05
N ILE A 120 0.51 0.01 4.04
CA ILE A 120 1.14 1.33 4.09
C ILE A 120 2.53 1.15 4.65
N VAL A 121 3.54 1.46 3.85
CA VAL A 121 4.94 1.18 4.17
C VAL A 121 5.80 2.44 4.17
N VAL A 122 6.78 2.45 5.06
CA VAL A 122 7.84 3.45 5.09
C VAL A 122 9.18 2.75 5.17
N PRO A 123 10.03 2.87 4.13
CA PRO A 123 11.38 2.33 4.19
C PRO A 123 12.22 3.14 5.18
N MET A 124 12.85 2.43 6.11
CA MET A 124 13.81 2.95 7.08
C MET A 124 15.22 2.50 6.69
N ARG A 125 16.23 2.85 7.48
CA ARG A 125 17.63 2.53 7.13
C ARG A 125 17.90 1.03 6.91
N LYS A 126 17.38 0.16 7.78
CA LYS A 126 17.60 -1.30 7.72
C LYS A 126 16.34 -2.11 7.56
N ILE A 127 15.20 -1.51 7.83
CA ILE A 127 13.89 -2.18 7.90
C ILE A 127 12.87 -1.39 7.10
N VAL A 128 11.74 -2.02 6.86
CA VAL A 128 10.51 -1.34 6.43
C VAL A 128 9.49 -1.40 7.56
N ARG A 129 8.83 -0.27 7.82
CA ARG A 129 7.68 -0.20 8.72
C ARG A 129 6.40 -0.35 7.92
N MET A 130 5.46 -1.09 8.43
CA MET A 130 4.18 -1.34 7.78
C MET A 130 3.01 -1.27 8.75
N THR A 131 1.92 -0.69 8.29
CA THR A 131 0.59 -0.75 8.94
C THR A 131 -0.51 -0.82 7.89
N VAL A 132 -1.73 -1.09 8.34
CA VAL A 132 -2.94 -1.07 7.49
C VAL A 132 -3.91 -0.06 8.07
N TYR A 133 -4.62 0.65 7.20
CA TYR A 133 -5.58 1.68 7.56
C TYR A 133 -7.03 1.22 7.35
N GLY A 134 -7.95 1.77 8.15
CA GLY A 134 -9.40 1.67 7.90
C GLY A 134 -10.08 0.47 8.53
N THR A 135 -9.42 -0.21 9.45
CA THR A 135 -9.99 -1.34 10.20
C THR A 135 -10.51 -0.90 11.57
N THR A 136 -11.48 -1.64 12.11
CA THR A 136 -12.06 -1.38 13.45
C THR A 136 -11.06 -1.59 14.57
N LYS A 137 -10.12 -2.53 14.37
CA LYS A 137 -8.99 -2.76 15.26
C LYS A 137 -7.71 -2.54 14.50
N SER A 138 -6.76 -1.82 15.10
CA SER A 138 -5.44 -1.63 14.51
C SER A 138 -4.67 -2.95 14.51
N ILE A 139 -3.96 -3.23 13.41
CA ILE A 139 -2.96 -4.31 13.39
C ILE A 139 -1.66 -3.90 14.08
N GLY A 140 -1.54 -2.63 14.47
CA GLY A 140 -0.30 -2.08 15.00
C GLY A 140 0.73 -1.76 13.93
N LEU A 141 1.96 -1.53 14.38
CA LEU A 141 3.11 -1.27 13.53
C LEU A 141 3.99 -2.52 13.45
N HIS A 142 4.23 -2.99 12.24
CA HIS A 142 5.12 -4.11 11.96
C HIS A 142 6.42 -3.63 11.34
N GLU A 143 7.52 -4.28 11.67
CA GLU A 143 8.84 -3.98 11.14
C GLU A 143 9.45 -5.24 10.51
N PHE A 144 9.94 -5.11 9.28
CA PHE A 144 10.50 -6.22 8.51
C PHE A 144 11.85 -5.84 7.92
N GLU A 145 12.81 -6.75 7.93
CA GLU A 145 14.09 -6.60 7.23
C GLU A 145 13.95 -6.91 5.74
N LYS A 146 13.00 -7.77 5.39
CA LYS A 146 12.67 -8.19 4.03
C LYS A 146 11.19 -8.54 3.93
N ILE A 147 10.65 -8.54 2.72
CA ILE A 147 9.28 -8.96 2.45
C ILE A 147 9.29 -10.48 2.22
N ASP A 148 9.07 -11.24 3.26
CA ASP A 148 9.05 -12.70 3.26
C ASP A 148 7.79 -13.29 3.92
N TYR A 149 6.75 -12.49 4.01
CA TYR A 149 5.46 -12.84 4.59
C TYR A 149 4.34 -12.74 3.56
N ASP A 150 3.24 -13.45 3.80
CA ASP A 150 1.98 -13.26 3.09
C ASP A 150 1.07 -12.38 3.97
N ILE A 151 0.62 -11.26 3.42
CA ILE A 151 -0.26 -10.36 4.16
C ILE A 151 -1.57 -11.03 4.60
N ARG A 152 -2.04 -12.02 3.86
CA ARG A 152 -3.25 -12.76 4.20
C ARG A 152 -3.07 -13.59 5.47
N ASP A 153 -1.90 -14.16 5.68
CA ASP A 153 -1.59 -14.93 6.89
C ASP A 153 -1.42 -14.02 8.10
N LEU A 154 -0.71 -12.91 7.91
CA LEU A 154 -0.59 -11.87 8.94
C LEU A 154 -1.97 -11.34 9.35
N TRP A 155 -2.84 -11.09 8.37
CA TRP A 155 -4.19 -10.60 8.59
C TRP A 155 -5.07 -11.58 9.36
N LYS A 156 -4.99 -12.86 9.07
CA LYS A 156 -5.69 -13.92 9.80
C LYS A 156 -5.24 -14.02 11.25
N GLN A 157 -3.93 -13.93 11.50
CA GLN A 157 -3.37 -13.94 12.86
C GLN A 157 -3.92 -12.79 13.70
N VAL A 158 -3.96 -11.59 13.14
CA VAL A 158 -4.54 -10.43 13.83
C VAL A 158 -6.04 -10.58 14.06
N GLY A 159 -6.78 -11.08 13.07
CA GLY A 159 -8.22 -11.32 13.17
C GLY A 159 -8.59 -12.36 14.23
N ASN A 160 -7.76 -13.37 14.45
CA ASN A 160 -7.98 -14.42 15.45
C ASN A 160 -7.63 -14.02 16.90
N GLN A 161 -6.95 -12.88 17.08
CA GLN A 161 -6.66 -12.30 18.41
C GLN A 161 -7.79 -11.41 18.93
N CYS A 162 -8.89 -11.43 18.25
CA CYS A 162 -10.08 -10.63 18.56
C CYS A 162 -11.16 -11.43 19.26
#